data_9aa0efc32615810dcd31c7e829561d1d
#
_entry.id   9aa0efc32615810dcd31c7e829561d1d
#
_cell.length_a   1.000
_cell.length_b   1.000
_cell.length_c   1.000
_cell.angle_alpha   90.00
_cell.angle_beta   90.00
_cell.angle_gamma   90.00
#
_symmetry.space_group_name_H-M   'P 1'
#
loop_
_entity.id
_entity.type
_entity.pdbx_description
1 polymer ?
#
loop_
_entity_poly.entity_id
_entity_poly.type
_entity_poly.pdbx_seq_one_letter_code
_entity_poly.pdbx_strand_id
1 'polypeptide(L)'
;MDQLTFATAPGFETFRKTTRREVFLAEMHQVVPWAELCAVIEPVYPQPAGAGRPPVGVERMLRIYFLQQWFNLSDPAVEEALDDSTAMRTFVGIDLGREPVPDETTVCRFRHLLEMHRLGAMLFETVNRHLAARGVRVATGTIVDATILSAPSSTKNTAQTRDPEMHQTAKGKQWYFGMKAHLGVDTRTKLIHSATATAANVADSTVLPALLHGDETRVYGDQAYRGQTAVIRHHAPRAQDFTNRRYRHHGQVDEVERAKNRTKAKVRAKVEHAIGVIKRVFGFAKVRYRGLYKNTHRLLVTCALTNLFLVRRRLLPTGG
;
A
#
# COMPACT_ATOMS: atom_id res chain seq x y z
N MET A 1 20.14 13.79 32.65
CA MET A 1 21.30 13.44 31.80
C MET A 1 21.04 12.05 31.27
N ASP A 2 20.70 11.95 30.00
CA ASP A 2 20.49 10.64 29.33
C ASP A 2 21.85 9.98 29.13
N GLN A 3 22.10 8.89 29.84
CA GLN A 3 23.31 8.10 29.74
C GLN A 3 23.24 7.30 28.42
N LEU A 4 24.00 7.75 27.42
CA LEU A 4 24.16 7.02 26.14
C LEU A 4 24.89 5.69 26.42
N THR A 5 24.32 4.58 25.98
CA THR A 5 25.02 3.29 25.99
C THR A 5 26.19 3.32 25.02
N PHE A 6 27.27 2.58 25.29
CA PHE A 6 28.44 2.49 24.40
C PHE A 6 28.09 2.14 22.96
N ALA A 7 27.00 1.38 22.74
CA ALA A 7 26.52 1.00 21.40
C ALA A 7 25.87 2.17 20.63
N THR A 8 25.48 3.26 21.31
CA THR A 8 24.86 4.44 20.69
C THR A 8 25.75 5.67 20.72
N ALA A 9 26.95 5.57 21.32
CA ALA A 9 27.91 6.67 21.37
C ALA A 9 28.46 6.99 19.98
N PRO A 10 28.39 8.27 19.53
CA PRO A 10 29.04 8.67 18.30
C PRO A 10 30.55 8.43 18.38
N GLY A 11 31.11 7.59 17.49
CA GLY A 11 32.55 7.29 17.44
C GLY A 11 32.93 5.86 17.76
N PHE A 12 32.04 5.01 18.28
CA PHE A 12 32.36 3.59 18.51
C PHE A 12 32.47 2.78 17.20
N GLU A 13 31.82 3.23 16.13
CA GLU A 13 31.89 2.61 14.80
C GLU A 13 32.52 3.56 13.77
N THR A 14 33.78 3.83 13.86
CA THR A 14 34.53 4.79 12.99
C THR A 14 34.44 4.45 11.51
N PHE A 15 34.22 3.17 11.16
CA PHE A 15 34.15 2.70 9.77
C PHE A 15 32.72 2.37 9.31
N ARG A 16 31.72 2.71 10.08
CA ARG A 16 30.31 2.46 9.74
C ARG A 16 29.89 3.27 8.51
N LYS A 17 29.38 2.58 7.50
CA LYS A 17 28.77 3.21 6.32
C LYS A 17 27.26 3.32 6.51
N THR A 18 26.70 4.49 6.18
CA THR A 18 25.23 4.68 6.10
C THR A 18 24.65 3.76 5.04
N THR A 19 23.77 2.87 5.43
CA THR A 19 23.13 1.92 4.52
C THR A 19 21.98 2.57 3.75
N ARG A 20 21.63 2.00 2.59
CA ARG A 20 20.43 2.45 1.83
C ARG A 20 19.15 2.35 2.68
N ARG A 21 19.09 1.37 3.58
CA ARG A 21 17.97 1.19 4.52
C ARG A 21 17.88 2.34 5.50
N GLU A 22 18.99 2.78 6.08
CA GLU A 22 19.02 3.92 6.98
C GLU A 22 18.57 5.21 6.30
N VAL A 23 19.08 5.48 5.09
CA VAL A 23 18.66 6.64 4.30
C VAL A 23 17.17 6.60 4.06
N PHE A 24 16.63 5.45 3.62
CA PHE A 24 15.19 5.29 3.39
C PHE A 24 14.37 5.52 4.67
N LEU A 25 14.78 4.93 5.79
CA LEU A 25 14.06 5.08 7.06
C LEU A 25 14.12 6.52 7.59
N ALA A 26 15.25 7.20 7.41
CA ALA A 26 15.40 8.62 7.76
C ALA A 26 14.49 9.51 6.89
N GLU A 27 14.42 9.26 5.57
CA GLU A 27 13.50 9.95 4.67
C GLU A 27 12.04 9.73 5.12
N MET A 28 11.65 8.47 5.40
CA MET A 28 10.28 8.14 5.80
C MET A 28 9.93 8.68 7.19
N HIS A 29 10.89 8.78 8.10
CA HIS A 29 10.69 9.42 9.40
C HIS A 29 10.20 10.87 9.26
N GLN A 30 10.75 11.63 8.30
CA GLN A 30 10.40 13.02 8.06
C GLN A 30 9.11 13.21 7.26
N VAL A 31 8.79 12.25 6.38
CA VAL A 31 7.69 12.36 5.41
C VAL A 31 6.37 11.84 5.94
N VAL A 32 6.41 10.84 6.83
CA VAL A 32 5.20 10.23 7.41
C VAL A 32 4.57 11.18 8.44
N PRO A 33 3.26 11.46 8.32
CA PRO A 33 2.54 12.33 9.27
C PRO A 33 2.19 11.55 10.56
N TRP A 34 3.20 11.27 11.40
CA TRP A 34 3.05 10.40 12.58
C TRP A 34 1.92 10.84 13.49
N ALA A 35 1.86 12.13 13.85
CA ALA A 35 0.83 12.65 14.76
C ALA A 35 -0.59 12.45 14.21
N GLU A 36 -0.81 12.74 12.92
CA GLU A 36 -2.12 12.57 12.29
C GLU A 36 -2.53 11.09 12.23
N LEU A 37 -1.58 10.18 11.95
CA LEU A 37 -1.85 8.74 11.88
C LEU A 37 -2.07 8.13 13.28
N CYS A 38 -1.32 8.57 14.29
CA CYS A 38 -1.53 8.16 15.68
C CYS A 38 -2.89 8.58 16.18
N ALA A 39 -3.33 9.81 15.89
CA ALA A 39 -4.65 10.33 16.26
C ALA A 39 -5.82 9.49 15.71
N VAL A 40 -5.62 8.79 14.58
CA VAL A 40 -6.61 7.84 14.02
C VAL A 40 -6.71 6.57 14.89
N ILE A 41 -5.63 6.16 15.53
CA ILE A 41 -5.52 4.88 16.25
C ILE A 41 -5.83 5.06 17.75
N GLU A 42 -5.42 6.17 18.34
CA GLU A 42 -5.53 6.47 19.78
C GLU A 42 -6.92 6.21 20.37
N PRO A 43 -8.05 6.54 19.72
CA PRO A 43 -9.39 6.33 20.30
C PRO A 43 -9.71 4.87 20.62
N VAL A 44 -9.06 3.92 19.96
CA VAL A 44 -9.30 2.48 20.12
C VAL A 44 -8.08 1.76 20.71
N TYR A 45 -7.00 2.48 20.95
CA TYR A 45 -5.77 1.89 21.48
C TYR A 45 -5.88 1.66 22.98
N PRO A 46 -5.39 0.51 23.51
CA PRO A 46 -5.42 0.24 24.93
C PRO A 46 -4.73 1.34 25.74
N GLN A 47 -5.43 1.85 26.74
CA GLN A 47 -4.88 2.82 27.69
C GLN A 47 -4.28 2.10 28.89
N PRO A 48 -3.25 2.67 29.55
CA PRO A 48 -2.73 2.13 30.79
C PRO A 48 -3.85 2.09 31.85
N ALA A 49 -4.21 0.91 32.30
CA ALA A 49 -5.26 0.70 33.30
C ALA A 49 -4.69 -0.07 34.49
N GLY A 50 -4.28 0.64 35.54
CA GLY A 50 -3.87 0.02 36.80
C GLY A 50 -2.46 -0.59 36.83
N ALA A 51 -2.27 -1.56 37.74
CA ALA A 51 -1.00 -2.26 37.91
C ALA A 51 -0.76 -3.26 36.81
N GLY A 52 0.32 -3.12 36.05
CA GLY A 52 0.71 -4.01 34.99
C GLY A 52 1.72 -3.34 34.04
N ARG A 53 2.27 -4.11 33.09
CA ARG A 53 3.15 -3.55 32.07
C ARG A 53 2.33 -2.61 31.17
N PRO A 54 2.70 -1.33 31.06
CA PRO A 54 1.99 -0.40 30.19
C PRO A 54 2.06 -0.86 28.72
N PRO A 55 1.03 -0.56 27.91
CA PRO A 55 1.07 -0.87 26.47
C PRO A 55 2.21 -0.12 25.80
N VAL A 56 2.79 -0.72 24.77
CA VAL A 56 3.79 -0.06 23.91
C VAL A 56 3.15 1.16 23.25
N GLY A 57 3.84 2.29 23.17
CA GLY A 57 3.28 3.52 22.62
C GLY A 57 2.77 3.35 21.16
N VAL A 58 1.66 4.00 20.83
CA VAL A 58 0.97 3.89 19.52
C VAL A 58 1.93 4.15 18.36
N GLU A 59 2.71 5.24 18.43
CA GLU A 59 3.63 5.60 17.35
C GLU A 59 4.69 4.52 17.15
N ARG A 60 5.23 3.95 18.23
CA ARG A 60 6.21 2.87 18.17
C ARG A 60 5.62 1.63 17.49
N MET A 61 4.41 1.23 17.86
CA MET A 61 3.72 0.11 17.22
C MET A 61 3.41 0.37 15.75
N LEU A 62 3.02 1.60 15.40
CA LEU A 62 2.78 2.00 14.02
C LEU A 62 4.07 1.97 13.17
N ARG A 63 5.20 2.40 13.75
CA ARG A 63 6.52 2.31 13.11
C ARG A 63 6.91 0.85 12.83
N ILE A 64 6.72 -0.05 13.81
CA ILE A 64 6.95 -1.50 13.63
C ILE A 64 6.05 -2.05 12.53
N TYR A 65 4.77 -1.70 12.54
CA TYR A 65 3.82 -2.14 11.52
C TYR A 65 4.20 -1.63 10.11
N PHE A 66 4.72 -0.41 9.99
CA PHE A 66 5.20 0.11 8.70
C PHE A 66 6.49 -0.58 8.25
N LEU A 67 7.39 -0.97 9.14
CA LEU A 67 8.54 -1.82 8.79
C LEU A 67 8.07 -3.14 8.16
N GLN A 68 7.02 -3.78 8.71
CA GLN A 68 6.45 -4.99 8.12
C GLN A 68 5.97 -4.76 6.69
N GLN A 69 5.34 -3.61 6.42
CA GLN A 69 4.82 -3.31 5.07
C GLN A 69 5.96 -3.00 4.10
N TRP A 70 6.93 -2.16 4.46
CA TRP A 70 8.03 -1.75 3.59
C TRP A 70 8.99 -2.87 3.25
N PHE A 71 9.27 -3.75 4.22
CA PHE A 71 10.26 -4.83 4.06
C PHE A 71 9.62 -6.22 3.93
N ASN A 72 8.28 -6.27 3.82
CA ASN A 72 7.52 -7.51 3.69
C ASN A 72 7.84 -8.53 4.79
N LEU A 73 7.93 -8.09 6.06
CA LEU A 73 8.25 -8.93 7.21
C LEU A 73 7.00 -9.55 7.84
N SER A 74 7.08 -10.80 8.28
CA SER A 74 6.06 -11.43 9.14
C SER A 74 6.13 -10.89 10.57
N ASP A 75 5.18 -11.31 11.42
CA ASP A 75 5.21 -10.91 12.83
C ASP A 75 6.50 -11.41 13.52
N PRO A 76 6.92 -12.70 13.39
CA PRO A 76 8.22 -13.13 13.89
C PRO A 76 9.41 -12.43 13.20
N ALA A 77 9.36 -12.28 11.88
CA ALA A 77 10.49 -11.70 11.16
C ALA A 77 10.74 -10.22 11.47
N VAL A 78 9.72 -9.45 11.90
CA VAL A 78 9.96 -8.06 12.34
C VAL A 78 10.56 -8.02 13.74
N GLU A 79 10.19 -8.93 14.63
CA GLU A 79 10.82 -9.11 15.94
C GLU A 79 12.32 -9.39 15.76
N GLU A 80 12.69 -10.45 15.02
CA GLU A 80 14.09 -10.79 14.69
C GLU A 80 14.82 -9.62 14.02
N ALA A 81 14.18 -8.92 13.06
CA ALA A 81 14.81 -7.79 12.39
C ALA A 81 15.05 -6.59 13.31
N LEU A 82 14.26 -6.42 14.36
CA LEU A 82 14.49 -5.40 15.40
C LEU A 82 15.64 -5.79 16.33
N ASP A 83 15.85 -7.06 16.61
CA ASP A 83 17.00 -7.54 17.37
C ASP A 83 18.31 -7.41 16.56
N ASP A 84 18.29 -7.71 15.29
CA ASP A 84 19.50 -7.74 14.43
C ASP A 84 19.87 -6.35 13.88
N SER A 85 18.89 -5.52 13.51
CA SER A 85 19.13 -4.30 12.74
C SER A 85 19.10 -3.04 13.60
N THR A 86 20.27 -2.46 13.86
CA THR A 86 20.39 -1.14 14.51
C THR A 86 19.59 -0.05 13.78
N ALA A 87 19.59 -0.06 12.45
CA ALA A 87 18.83 0.92 11.67
C ALA A 87 17.30 0.85 11.92
N MET A 88 16.76 -0.37 12.05
CA MET A 88 15.34 -0.56 12.36
C MET A 88 15.01 -0.20 13.79
N ARG A 89 15.87 -0.58 14.76
CA ARG A 89 15.71 -0.17 16.16
C ARG A 89 15.71 1.34 16.31
N THR A 90 16.71 2.02 15.74
CA THR A 90 16.79 3.48 15.76
C THR A 90 15.54 4.14 15.18
N PHE A 91 15.02 3.61 14.06
CA PHE A 91 13.79 4.11 13.46
C PHE A 91 12.58 3.96 14.38
N VAL A 92 12.48 2.86 15.13
CA VAL A 92 11.38 2.58 16.07
C VAL A 92 11.58 3.26 17.42
N GLY A 93 12.82 3.64 17.74
CA GLY A 93 13.19 4.23 19.02
C GLY A 93 13.32 3.19 20.13
N ILE A 94 13.87 2.00 19.85
CA ILE A 94 14.14 0.93 20.83
C ILE A 94 15.63 0.91 21.16
N ASP A 95 15.93 0.88 22.45
CA ASP A 95 17.28 0.68 23.00
C ASP A 95 17.30 -0.64 23.80
N LEU A 96 17.99 -1.66 23.25
CA LEU A 96 18.11 -2.97 23.88
C LEU A 96 18.82 -2.95 25.26
N GLY A 97 19.54 -1.89 25.57
CA GLY A 97 20.11 -1.71 26.91
C GLY A 97 19.08 -1.31 27.98
N ARG A 98 17.87 -0.90 27.56
CA ARG A 98 16.83 -0.38 28.47
C ARG A 98 15.53 -1.18 28.41
N GLU A 99 15.20 -1.75 27.24
CA GLU A 99 13.93 -2.43 27.01
C GLU A 99 14.05 -3.53 25.93
N PRO A 100 13.27 -4.62 26.05
CA PRO A 100 13.21 -5.65 25.02
C PRO A 100 12.39 -5.18 23.81
N VAL A 101 12.63 -5.82 22.67
CA VAL A 101 11.78 -5.71 21.48
C VAL A 101 10.36 -6.21 21.79
N PRO A 102 9.30 -5.58 21.28
CA PRO A 102 7.96 -6.14 21.33
C PRO A 102 7.89 -7.48 20.59
N ASP A 103 7.34 -8.49 21.24
CA ASP A 103 7.21 -9.84 20.71
C ASP A 103 6.22 -9.93 19.51
N GLU A 104 6.30 -11.03 18.77
CA GLU A 104 5.43 -11.30 17.62
C GLU A 104 3.94 -11.24 17.98
N THR A 105 3.57 -11.65 19.22
CA THR A 105 2.18 -11.65 19.66
C THR A 105 1.67 -10.23 19.89
N THR A 106 2.50 -9.34 20.39
CA THR A 106 2.20 -7.90 20.52
C THR A 106 2.02 -7.24 19.17
N VAL A 107 2.90 -7.55 18.21
CA VAL A 107 2.79 -7.08 16.83
C VAL A 107 1.51 -7.60 16.16
N CYS A 108 1.21 -8.88 16.32
CA CYS A 108 0.00 -9.50 15.81
C CYS A 108 -1.27 -8.87 16.40
N ARG A 109 -1.31 -8.62 17.72
CA ARG A 109 -2.44 -7.97 18.42
C ARG A 109 -2.67 -6.55 17.89
N PHE A 110 -1.60 -5.78 17.68
CA PHE A 110 -1.72 -4.45 17.09
C PHE A 110 -2.32 -4.49 15.70
N ARG A 111 -1.86 -5.39 14.83
CA ARG A 111 -2.45 -5.58 13.50
C ARG A 111 -3.92 -5.96 13.56
N HIS A 112 -4.31 -6.88 14.45
CA HIS A 112 -5.71 -7.27 14.64
C HIS A 112 -6.57 -6.12 15.14
N LEU A 113 -6.05 -5.24 15.99
CA LEU A 113 -6.73 -4.02 16.42
C LEU A 113 -7.00 -3.11 15.23
N LEU A 114 -6.00 -2.86 14.38
CA LEU A 114 -6.17 -2.05 13.17
C LEU A 114 -7.21 -2.67 12.21
N GLU A 115 -7.19 -3.99 12.03
CA GLU A 115 -8.14 -4.73 11.21
C GLU A 115 -9.56 -4.65 11.80
N MET A 116 -9.74 -4.91 13.09
CA MET A 116 -11.02 -4.91 13.80
C MET A 116 -11.74 -3.58 13.65
N HIS A 117 -11.02 -2.48 13.78
CA HIS A 117 -11.56 -1.12 13.68
C HIS A 117 -11.48 -0.53 12.27
N ARG A 118 -11.15 -1.33 11.25
CA ARG A 118 -11.06 -0.92 9.82
C ARG A 118 -10.16 0.30 9.58
N LEU A 119 -9.13 0.47 10.41
CA LEU A 119 -8.29 1.66 10.38
C LEU A 119 -7.45 1.77 9.10
N GLY A 120 -7.26 0.70 8.32
CA GLY A 120 -6.53 0.75 7.06
C GLY A 120 -7.08 1.77 6.06
N ALA A 121 -8.40 1.89 5.95
CA ALA A 121 -9.04 2.90 5.10
C ALA A 121 -8.82 4.31 5.65
N MET A 122 -8.95 4.50 6.96
CA MET A 122 -8.75 5.79 7.61
C MET A 122 -7.28 6.26 7.49
N LEU A 123 -6.32 5.36 7.67
CA LEU A 123 -4.90 5.65 7.47
C LEU A 123 -4.60 6.06 6.01
N PHE A 124 -5.20 5.36 5.04
CA PHE A 124 -5.06 5.70 3.63
C PHE A 124 -5.63 7.09 3.32
N GLU A 125 -6.83 7.38 3.81
CA GLU A 125 -7.47 8.70 3.65
C GLU A 125 -6.66 9.81 4.32
N THR A 126 -6.16 9.58 5.55
CA THR A 126 -5.36 10.55 6.29
C THR A 126 -4.08 10.90 5.54
N VAL A 127 -3.37 9.91 4.98
CA VAL A 127 -2.21 10.17 4.13
C VAL A 127 -2.58 10.99 2.90
N ASN A 128 -3.66 10.64 2.20
CA ASN A 128 -4.09 11.38 1.01
C ASN A 128 -4.47 12.84 1.35
N ARG A 129 -5.14 13.07 2.46
CA ARG A 129 -5.47 14.41 2.99
C ARG A 129 -4.22 15.20 3.33
N HIS A 130 -3.26 14.59 4.04
CA HIS A 130 -1.96 15.19 4.35
C HIS A 130 -1.21 15.61 3.09
N LEU A 131 -1.15 14.74 2.07
CA LEU A 131 -0.50 15.05 0.80
C LEU A 131 -1.20 16.20 0.07
N ALA A 132 -2.52 16.24 0.08
CA ALA A 132 -3.30 17.33 -0.50
C ALA A 132 -3.01 18.67 0.21
N ALA A 133 -2.91 18.70 1.54
CA ALA A 133 -2.54 19.87 2.32
C ALA A 133 -1.10 20.36 2.01
N ARG A 134 -0.19 19.44 1.65
CA ARG A 134 1.18 19.72 1.19
C ARG A 134 1.25 20.09 -0.30
N GLY A 135 0.13 20.37 -0.97
CA GLY A 135 0.07 20.76 -2.38
C GLY A 135 0.25 19.61 -3.38
N VAL A 136 0.21 18.37 -2.92
CA VAL A 136 0.23 17.17 -3.79
C VAL A 136 -1.20 16.66 -3.94
N ARG A 137 -1.99 17.39 -4.74
CA ARG A 137 -3.41 17.10 -4.94
C ARG A 137 -3.63 16.13 -6.09
N VAL A 138 -4.63 15.28 -5.94
CA VAL A 138 -5.18 14.45 -7.03
C VAL A 138 -5.77 15.39 -8.09
N ALA A 139 -5.39 15.18 -9.35
CA ALA A 139 -5.93 15.93 -10.48
C ALA A 139 -7.21 15.26 -11.01
N THR A 140 -7.76 15.81 -12.09
CA THR A 140 -9.04 15.38 -12.65
C THR A 140 -8.95 14.23 -13.65
N GLY A 141 -7.79 13.58 -13.76
CA GLY A 141 -7.57 12.44 -14.65
C GLY A 141 -7.30 11.17 -13.87
N THR A 142 -8.11 10.13 -14.01
CA THR A 142 -7.97 8.85 -13.32
C THR A 142 -7.56 7.73 -14.29
N ILE A 143 -6.60 6.92 -13.89
CA ILE A 143 -6.24 5.65 -14.51
C ILE A 143 -6.77 4.54 -13.62
N VAL A 144 -7.62 3.67 -14.16
CA VAL A 144 -8.10 2.47 -13.47
C VAL A 144 -7.36 1.25 -14.02
N ASP A 145 -6.85 0.43 -13.12
CA ASP A 145 -6.17 -0.81 -13.46
C ASP A 145 -6.27 -1.83 -12.33
N ALA A 146 -6.04 -3.10 -12.65
CA ALA A 146 -6.05 -4.18 -11.68
C ALA A 146 -4.77 -5.01 -11.77
N THR A 147 -4.31 -5.46 -10.61
CA THR A 147 -3.17 -6.37 -10.52
C THR A 147 -3.51 -7.59 -9.68
N ILE A 148 -3.05 -8.76 -10.12
CA ILE A 148 -3.25 -10.02 -9.39
C ILE A 148 -2.23 -10.09 -8.25
N LEU A 149 -2.71 -10.38 -7.05
CA LEU A 149 -1.92 -10.77 -5.88
C LEU A 149 -2.14 -12.26 -5.65
N SER A 150 -1.08 -13.05 -5.80
CA SER A 150 -1.16 -14.50 -5.73
C SER A 150 -1.42 -14.98 -4.30
N ALA A 151 -2.22 -16.02 -4.14
CA ALA A 151 -2.44 -16.73 -2.87
C ALA A 151 -1.81 -18.12 -2.90
N PRO A 152 -1.49 -18.70 -1.73
CA PRO A 152 -1.08 -20.09 -1.65
C PRO A 152 -2.17 -21.02 -2.22
N SER A 153 -1.81 -21.84 -3.19
CA SER A 153 -2.72 -22.84 -3.77
C SER A 153 -2.66 -24.21 -3.07
N SER A 154 -1.76 -24.35 -2.10
CA SER A 154 -1.58 -25.59 -1.32
C SER A 154 -2.77 -25.85 -0.40
N THR A 155 -3.14 -27.11 -0.28
CA THR A 155 -4.12 -27.64 0.68
C THR A 155 -3.45 -28.30 1.90
N LYS A 156 -2.12 -28.18 2.05
CA LYS A 156 -1.35 -28.74 3.16
C LYS A 156 -1.46 -27.89 4.43
N ASN A 157 -2.67 -27.47 4.79
CA ASN A 157 -2.97 -26.78 6.04
C ASN A 157 -3.90 -27.66 6.89
N THR A 158 -4.08 -27.29 8.15
CA THR A 158 -4.96 -28.04 9.09
C THR A 158 -6.38 -28.25 8.54
N ALA A 159 -6.92 -27.29 7.82
CA ALA A 159 -8.25 -27.37 7.22
C ALA A 159 -8.27 -28.13 5.88
N GLN A 160 -7.13 -28.56 5.35
CA GLN A 160 -6.95 -29.20 4.03
C GLN A 160 -7.67 -28.51 2.86
N THR A 161 -7.93 -27.21 2.98
CA THR A 161 -8.66 -26.41 2.01
C THR A 161 -7.89 -25.17 1.61
N ARG A 162 -8.08 -24.74 0.37
CA ARG A 162 -7.63 -23.42 -0.08
C ARG A 162 -8.46 -22.33 0.61
N ASP A 163 -7.97 -21.09 0.52
CA ASP A 163 -8.75 -19.94 0.98
C ASP A 163 -10.02 -19.80 0.11
N PRO A 164 -11.23 -19.89 0.71
CA PRO A 164 -12.48 -19.85 -0.05
C PRO A 164 -12.79 -18.49 -0.69
N GLU A 165 -12.20 -17.42 -0.19
CA GLU A 165 -12.38 -16.07 -0.74
C GLU A 165 -11.41 -15.75 -1.88
N MET A 166 -10.43 -16.65 -2.15
CA MET A 166 -9.49 -16.52 -3.25
C MET A 166 -9.91 -17.40 -4.42
N HIS A 167 -9.81 -16.88 -5.64
CA HIS A 167 -10.26 -17.61 -6.83
C HIS A 167 -9.18 -17.67 -7.92
N GLN A 168 -9.43 -18.51 -8.91
CA GLN A 168 -8.55 -18.66 -10.07
C GLN A 168 -8.92 -17.63 -11.15
N THR A 169 -7.90 -17.13 -11.83
CA THR A 169 -8.03 -16.30 -13.03
C THR A 169 -6.91 -16.62 -14.00
N ALA A 170 -7.17 -16.43 -15.30
CA ALA A 170 -6.15 -16.60 -16.32
C ALA A 170 -5.68 -15.23 -16.84
N LYS A 171 -4.37 -15.07 -17.01
CA LYS A 171 -3.77 -13.95 -17.74
C LYS A 171 -2.93 -14.51 -18.90
N GLY A 172 -3.44 -14.38 -20.11
CA GLY A 172 -2.88 -15.10 -21.25
C GLY A 172 -3.01 -16.61 -21.07
N LYS A 173 -1.91 -17.33 -21.17
CA LYS A 173 -1.87 -18.81 -20.97
C LYS A 173 -1.58 -19.23 -19.52
N GLN A 174 -1.36 -18.29 -18.63
CA GLN A 174 -0.97 -18.58 -17.24
C GLN A 174 -2.16 -18.44 -16.29
N TRP A 175 -2.33 -19.44 -15.41
CA TRP A 175 -3.34 -19.43 -14.36
C TRP A 175 -2.75 -18.92 -13.05
N TYR A 176 -3.55 -18.12 -12.35
CA TYR A 176 -3.23 -17.57 -11.04
C TYR A 176 -4.35 -17.90 -10.06
N PHE A 177 -4.01 -18.18 -8.82
CA PHE A 177 -4.95 -18.30 -7.71
C PHE A 177 -4.67 -17.16 -6.73
N GLY A 178 -5.71 -16.40 -6.35
CA GLY A 178 -5.53 -15.28 -5.44
C GLY A 178 -6.65 -14.24 -5.51
N MET A 179 -6.26 -13.00 -5.30
CA MET A 179 -7.12 -11.82 -5.36
C MET A 179 -6.62 -10.81 -6.41
N LYS A 180 -7.47 -9.87 -6.77
CA LYS A 180 -7.10 -8.68 -7.53
C LYS A 180 -7.10 -7.46 -6.61
N ALA A 181 -6.07 -6.63 -6.75
CA ALA A 181 -6.05 -5.27 -6.25
C ALA A 181 -6.41 -4.33 -7.41
N HIS A 182 -7.50 -3.60 -7.24
CA HIS A 182 -7.98 -2.60 -8.20
C HIS A 182 -7.60 -1.23 -7.70
N LEU A 183 -7.00 -0.41 -8.54
CA LEU A 183 -6.45 0.89 -8.18
C LEU A 183 -7.01 2.00 -9.09
N GLY A 184 -7.41 3.10 -8.49
CA GLY A 184 -7.63 4.39 -9.13
C GLY A 184 -6.41 5.28 -8.89
N VAL A 185 -5.71 5.65 -9.95
CA VAL A 185 -4.44 6.37 -9.89
C VAL A 185 -4.52 7.68 -10.67
N ASP A 186 -4.08 8.75 -10.08
CA ASP A 186 -4.05 10.05 -10.74
C ASP A 186 -3.04 10.11 -11.90
N THR A 187 -3.50 10.64 -13.04
CA THR A 187 -2.70 10.73 -14.27
C THR A 187 -1.49 11.66 -14.16
N ARG A 188 -1.52 12.63 -13.26
CA ARG A 188 -0.47 13.66 -13.11
C ARG A 188 0.51 13.31 -12.00
N THR A 189 0.00 13.08 -10.81
CA THR A 189 0.81 12.83 -9.61
C THR A 189 1.22 11.38 -9.46
N LYS A 190 0.52 10.44 -10.11
CA LYS A 190 0.64 8.99 -9.98
C LYS A 190 0.22 8.48 -8.59
N LEU A 191 -0.45 9.32 -7.78
CA LEU A 191 -0.97 8.92 -6.48
C LEU A 191 -2.17 7.98 -6.63
N ILE A 192 -2.24 7.01 -5.77
CA ILE A 192 -3.40 6.14 -5.61
C ILE A 192 -4.43 6.92 -4.80
N HIS A 193 -5.57 7.22 -5.38
CA HIS A 193 -6.66 7.89 -4.65
C HIS A 193 -7.78 6.93 -4.24
N SER A 194 -7.91 5.79 -4.93
CA SER A 194 -8.89 4.75 -4.63
C SER A 194 -8.25 3.37 -4.75
N ALA A 195 -8.59 2.47 -3.86
CA ALA A 195 -8.13 1.09 -3.91
C ALA A 195 -9.18 0.15 -3.32
N THR A 196 -9.38 -1.00 -3.95
CA THR A 196 -10.25 -2.07 -3.45
C THR A 196 -9.71 -3.43 -3.87
N ALA A 197 -10.17 -4.48 -3.20
CA ALA A 197 -9.77 -5.85 -3.52
C ALA A 197 -10.98 -6.73 -3.79
N THR A 198 -10.82 -7.68 -4.71
CA THR A 198 -11.81 -8.70 -5.01
C THR A 198 -11.15 -10.05 -5.19
N ALA A 199 -11.93 -11.13 -5.18
CA ALA A 199 -11.46 -12.41 -5.67
C ALA A 199 -10.97 -12.29 -7.13
N ALA A 200 -9.96 -13.07 -7.52
CA ALA A 200 -9.31 -12.90 -8.81
C ALA A 200 -10.20 -13.17 -10.03
N ASN A 201 -11.32 -13.88 -9.87
CA ASN A 201 -12.30 -14.17 -10.92
C ASN A 201 -13.31 -13.03 -11.18
N VAL A 202 -13.37 -12.02 -10.30
CA VAL A 202 -14.26 -10.86 -10.49
C VAL A 202 -13.78 -10.03 -11.67
N ALA A 203 -14.71 -9.60 -12.53
CA ALA A 203 -14.39 -8.78 -13.69
C ALA A 203 -13.97 -7.35 -13.24
N ASP A 204 -12.92 -6.80 -13.85
CA ASP A 204 -12.36 -5.51 -13.45
C ASP A 204 -13.36 -4.35 -13.60
N SER A 205 -14.23 -4.44 -14.63
CA SER A 205 -15.26 -3.43 -14.88
C SER A 205 -16.31 -3.29 -13.79
N THR A 206 -16.57 -4.35 -13.01
CA THR A 206 -17.61 -4.33 -11.95
C THR A 206 -17.25 -3.43 -10.78
N VAL A 207 -15.95 -3.19 -10.56
CA VAL A 207 -15.45 -2.35 -9.45
C VAL A 207 -15.14 -0.92 -9.88
N LEU A 208 -15.35 -0.58 -11.15
CA LEU A 208 -15.10 0.76 -11.68
C LEU A 208 -15.75 1.88 -10.84
N PRO A 209 -17.01 1.77 -10.38
CA PRO A 209 -17.62 2.79 -9.51
C PRO A 209 -16.80 3.11 -8.27
N ALA A 210 -16.22 2.12 -7.64
CA ALA A 210 -15.43 2.28 -6.41
C ALA A 210 -14.04 2.91 -6.64
N LEU A 211 -13.62 3.04 -7.90
CA LEU A 211 -12.34 3.60 -8.28
C LEU A 211 -12.41 5.05 -8.75
N LEU A 212 -13.62 5.59 -8.89
CA LEU A 212 -13.85 6.98 -9.30
C LEU A 212 -14.12 7.85 -8.08
N HIS A 213 -13.63 9.10 -8.10
CA HIS A 213 -13.84 10.08 -7.03
C HIS A 213 -14.89 11.15 -7.36
N GLY A 214 -15.45 11.15 -8.58
CA GLY A 214 -16.55 12.03 -9.01
C GLY A 214 -16.13 13.31 -9.73
N ASP A 215 -14.91 13.78 -9.52
CA ASP A 215 -14.39 15.02 -10.13
C ASP A 215 -13.57 14.80 -11.39
N GLU A 216 -13.57 13.59 -11.92
CA GLU A 216 -12.83 13.24 -13.11
C GLU A 216 -13.31 14.03 -14.34
N THR A 217 -12.34 14.46 -15.14
CA THR A 217 -12.56 14.93 -16.52
C THR A 217 -12.15 13.90 -17.56
N ARG A 218 -11.32 12.93 -17.17
CA ARG A 218 -10.81 11.85 -18.03
C ARG A 218 -10.62 10.57 -17.25
N VAL A 219 -11.15 9.46 -17.75
CA VAL A 219 -10.96 8.12 -17.18
C VAL A 219 -10.26 7.24 -18.21
N TYR A 220 -9.11 6.68 -17.83
CA TYR A 220 -8.31 5.77 -18.63
C TYR A 220 -8.39 4.36 -18.04
N GLY A 221 -8.64 3.36 -18.86
CA GLY A 221 -8.64 1.96 -18.48
C GLY A 221 -8.18 1.08 -19.64
N ASP A 222 -7.87 -0.16 -19.34
CA ASP A 222 -7.58 -1.13 -20.39
C ASP A 222 -8.86 -1.65 -21.06
N GLN A 223 -8.72 -2.66 -21.91
CA GLN A 223 -9.85 -3.23 -22.64
C GLN A 223 -10.85 -3.97 -21.72
N ALA A 224 -10.46 -4.34 -20.50
CA ALA A 224 -11.35 -4.94 -19.52
C ALA A 224 -12.44 -3.96 -19.01
N TYR A 225 -12.18 -2.65 -19.09
CA TYR A 225 -13.12 -1.59 -18.74
C TYR A 225 -13.93 -1.06 -19.94
N ARG A 226 -13.86 -1.73 -21.10
CA ARG A 226 -14.58 -1.32 -22.30
C ARG A 226 -16.10 -1.33 -22.09
N GLY A 227 -16.78 -0.34 -22.67
CA GLY A 227 -18.25 -0.27 -22.66
C GLY A 227 -18.84 0.28 -21.37
N GLN A 228 -18.02 0.83 -20.47
CA GLN A 228 -18.45 1.39 -19.18
C GLN A 228 -18.76 2.89 -19.25
N THR A 229 -18.96 3.47 -20.44
CA THR A 229 -19.21 4.92 -20.61
C THR A 229 -20.41 5.42 -19.78
N ALA A 230 -21.49 4.62 -19.69
CA ALA A 230 -22.67 4.97 -18.88
C ALA A 230 -22.33 5.00 -17.37
N VAL A 231 -21.58 4.02 -16.88
CA VAL A 231 -21.10 3.95 -15.50
C VAL A 231 -20.17 5.13 -15.18
N ILE A 232 -19.23 5.44 -16.08
CA ILE A 232 -18.33 6.59 -15.93
C ILE A 232 -19.15 7.88 -15.83
N ARG A 233 -20.12 8.11 -16.73
CA ARG A 233 -20.97 9.32 -16.70
C ARG A 233 -21.82 9.42 -15.45
N HIS A 234 -22.30 8.29 -14.94
CA HIS A 234 -23.09 8.28 -13.69
C HIS A 234 -22.25 8.69 -12.47
N HIS A 235 -21.04 8.16 -12.33
CA HIS A 235 -20.17 8.40 -11.17
C HIS A 235 -19.27 9.62 -11.30
N ALA A 236 -18.93 10.02 -12.53
CA ALA A 236 -18.11 11.18 -12.85
C ALA A 236 -18.73 11.93 -14.06
N PRO A 237 -19.76 12.76 -13.84
CA PRO A 237 -20.57 13.34 -14.94
C PRO A 237 -19.78 14.18 -15.93
N ARG A 238 -18.64 14.75 -15.51
CA ARG A 238 -17.75 15.57 -16.37
C ARG A 238 -16.70 14.75 -17.11
N ALA A 239 -16.60 13.45 -16.80
CA ALA A 239 -15.53 12.62 -17.34
C ALA A 239 -15.78 12.17 -18.78
N GLN A 240 -14.75 12.27 -19.58
CA GLN A 240 -14.66 11.61 -20.89
C GLN A 240 -14.04 10.22 -20.73
N ASP A 241 -14.63 9.25 -21.43
CA ASP A 241 -14.18 7.86 -21.45
C ASP A 241 -13.00 7.66 -22.42
N PHE A 242 -11.81 7.46 -21.86
CA PHE A 242 -10.58 7.11 -22.58
C PHE A 242 -10.18 5.65 -22.41
N THR A 243 -11.10 4.75 -22.04
CA THR A 243 -10.81 3.31 -22.01
C THR A 243 -10.42 2.80 -23.40
N ASN A 244 -9.57 1.77 -23.43
CA ASN A 244 -9.12 1.19 -24.67
C ASN A 244 -10.27 0.47 -25.37
N ARG A 245 -10.44 0.69 -26.68
CA ARG A 245 -11.42 0.03 -27.53
C ARG A 245 -10.81 -1.15 -28.27
N ARG A 246 -11.65 -2.10 -28.67
CA ARG A 246 -11.21 -3.19 -29.54
C ARG A 246 -10.89 -2.64 -30.93
N TYR A 247 -9.71 -2.92 -31.44
CA TYR A 247 -9.22 -2.46 -32.74
C TYR A 247 -9.08 -3.59 -33.76
N ARG A 248 -9.38 -4.85 -33.37
CA ARG A 248 -9.41 -6.01 -34.28
C ARG A 248 -10.83 -6.55 -34.37
N HIS A 249 -11.37 -6.63 -35.58
CA HIS A 249 -12.69 -7.16 -35.88
C HIS A 249 -12.59 -8.11 -37.08
N HIS A 250 -12.98 -9.37 -36.92
CA HIS A 250 -12.99 -10.38 -38.00
C HIS A 250 -11.69 -10.45 -38.83
N GLY A 251 -10.54 -10.39 -38.14
CA GLY A 251 -9.23 -10.43 -38.79
C GLY A 251 -8.70 -9.09 -39.30
N GLN A 252 -9.56 -8.09 -39.46
CA GLN A 252 -9.17 -6.73 -39.90
C GLN A 252 -8.71 -5.88 -38.71
N VAL A 253 -7.75 -5.01 -38.95
CA VAL A 253 -7.19 -4.09 -37.98
C VAL A 253 -7.65 -2.66 -38.30
N ASP A 254 -8.33 -2.01 -37.33
CA ASP A 254 -8.59 -0.58 -37.34
C ASP A 254 -7.34 0.16 -36.88
N GLU A 255 -6.57 0.67 -37.83
CA GLU A 255 -5.30 1.36 -37.54
C GLU A 255 -5.53 2.70 -36.82
N VAL A 256 -6.65 3.37 -37.04
CA VAL A 256 -7.00 4.63 -36.35
C VAL A 256 -7.24 4.36 -34.88
N GLU A 257 -8.06 3.36 -34.55
CA GLU A 257 -8.33 3.00 -33.16
C GLU A 257 -7.08 2.41 -32.49
N ARG A 258 -6.26 1.66 -33.25
CA ARG A 258 -4.95 1.18 -32.75
C ARG A 258 -4.03 2.32 -32.38
N ALA A 259 -3.94 3.38 -33.20
CA ALA A 259 -3.14 4.57 -32.92
C ALA A 259 -3.66 5.34 -31.68
N LYS A 260 -5.00 5.50 -31.55
CA LYS A 260 -5.64 6.08 -30.37
C LYS A 260 -5.30 5.28 -29.11
N ASN A 261 -5.42 3.95 -29.15
CA ASN A 261 -5.08 3.08 -28.03
C ASN A 261 -3.60 3.17 -27.63
N ARG A 262 -2.68 3.33 -28.60
CA ARG A 262 -1.26 3.55 -28.35
C ARG A 262 -1.01 4.84 -27.56
N THR A 263 -1.73 5.91 -27.86
CA THR A 263 -1.65 7.19 -27.13
C THR A 263 -2.21 7.04 -25.72
N LYS A 264 -3.37 6.40 -25.56
CA LYS A 264 -3.96 6.10 -24.24
C LYS A 264 -3.05 5.21 -23.38
N ALA A 265 -2.40 4.22 -23.98
CA ALA A 265 -1.47 3.32 -23.29
C ALA A 265 -0.26 4.05 -22.67
N LYS A 266 0.23 5.13 -23.29
CA LYS A 266 1.30 5.97 -22.71
C LYS A 266 0.88 6.63 -21.39
N VAL A 267 -0.40 7.05 -21.28
CA VAL A 267 -0.94 7.60 -20.05
C VAL A 267 -1.13 6.50 -19.01
N ARG A 268 -1.72 5.35 -19.42
CA ARG A 268 -1.95 4.20 -18.56
C ARG A 268 -0.66 3.62 -17.95
N ALA A 269 0.44 3.64 -18.69
CA ALA A 269 1.73 3.16 -18.18
C ALA A 269 2.16 3.81 -16.85
N LYS A 270 1.56 4.94 -16.48
CA LYS A 270 1.86 5.61 -15.20
C LYS A 270 1.37 4.81 -13.99
N VAL A 271 0.32 3.98 -14.12
CA VAL A 271 -0.15 3.12 -13.02
C VAL A 271 0.88 2.06 -12.65
N GLU A 272 1.70 1.65 -13.61
CA GLU A 272 2.77 0.67 -13.39
C GLU A 272 3.79 1.12 -12.33
N HIS A 273 3.94 2.44 -12.13
CA HIS A 273 4.80 2.95 -11.06
C HIS A 273 4.24 2.59 -9.68
N ALA A 274 2.94 2.82 -9.45
CA ALA A 274 2.30 2.48 -8.18
C ALA A 274 2.28 0.97 -7.95
N ILE A 275 1.87 0.19 -8.97
CA ILE A 275 1.90 -1.28 -8.92
C ILE A 275 3.33 -1.80 -8.68
N GLY A 276 4.31 -1.18 -9.32
CA GLY A 276 5.73 -1.52 -9.15
C GLY A 276 6.23 -1.31 -7.73
N VAL A 277 5.83 -0.23 -7.06
CA VAL A 277 6.16 0.01 -5.65
C VAL A 277 5.51 -1.05 -4.78
N ILE A 278 4.21 -1.28 -4.90
CA ILE A 278 3.47 -2.28 -4.13
C ILE A 278 4.11 -3.68 -4.25
N LYS A 279 4.35 -4.13 -5.49
CA LYS A 279 4.75 -5.53 -5.73
C LYS A 279 6.25 -5.79 -5.66
N ARG A 280 7.09 -4.85 -6.13
CA ARG A 280 8.53 -5.05 -6.26
C ARG A 280 9.33 -4.36 -5.16
N VAL A 281 8.93 -3.14 -4.76
CA VAL A 281 9.65 -2.42 -3.70
C VAL A 281 9.20 -2.91 -2.33
N PHE A 282 7.90 -3.00 -2.08
CA PHE A 282 7.34 -3.46 -0.81
C PHE A 282 7.05 -4.97 -0.76
N GLY A 283 7.31 -5.70 -1.86
CA GLY A 283 7.20 -7.15 -1.91
C GLY A 283 5.78 -7.72 -1.81
N PHE A 284 4.72 -6.89 -1.90
CA PHE A 284 3.35 -7.36 -1.81
C PHE A 284 2.86 -7.93 -3.16
N ALA A 285 3.52 -8.97 -3.65
CA ALA A 285 3.13 -9.74 -4.83
C ALA A 285 2.27 -10.97 -4.48
N LYS A 286 2.31 -11.39 -3.20
CA LYS A 286 1.60 -12.55 -2.67
C LYS A 286 0.88 -12.17 -1.37
N VAL A 287 -0.36 -12.65 -1.20
CA VAL A 287 -1.12 -12.45 0.03
C VAL A 287 -0.44 -13.17 1.20
N ARG A 288 -0.51 -12.57 2.38
CA ARG A 288 0.04 -13.13 3.60
C ARG A 288 -1.03 -13.76 4.49
N TYR A 289 -2.19 -13.12 4.52
CA TYR A 289 -3.27 -13.47 5.42
C TYR A 289 -4.35 -14.29 4.69
N ARG A 290 -5.14 -15.06 5.43
CA ARG A 290 -6.32 -15.74 4.92
C ARG A 290 -7.51 -14.77 4.88
N GLY A 291 -8.28 -14.81 3.80
CA GLY A 291 -9.46 -13.97 3.57
C GLY A 291 -9.18 -12.62 2.88
N LEU A 292 -10.19 -12.11 2.19
CA LEU A 292 -10.11 -10.83 1.49
C LEU A 292 -10.01 -9.65 2.46
N TYR A 293 -10.72 -9.70 3.57
CA TYR A 293 -10.78 -8.61 4.53
C TYR A 293 -9.40 -8.15 5.03
N LYS A 294 -8.61 -9.08 5.56
CA LYS A 294 -7.26 -8.79 6.09
C LYS A 294 -6.29 -8.33 5.00
N ASN A 295 -6.40 -8.93 3.82
CA ASN A 295 -5.55 -8.54 2.69
C ASN A 295 -5.97 -7.21 2.06
N THR A 296 -7.27 -6.84 2.11
CA THR A 296 -7.76 -5.50 1.72
C THR A 296 -7.25 -4.44 2.69
N HIS A 297 -7.30 -4.71 4.00
CA HIS A 297 -6.71 -3.82 5.00
C HIS A 297 -5.22 -3.57 4.70
N ARG A 298 -4.46 -4.64 4.49
CA ARG A 298 -3.05 -4.54 4.11
C ARG A 298 -2.85 -3.74 2.82
N LEU A 299 -3.70 -3.96 1.80
CA LEU A 299 -3.63 -3.23 0.53
C LEU A 299 -3.78 -1.73 0.74
N LEU A 300 -4.78 -1.30 1.52
CA LEU A 300 -5.05 0.12 1.78
C LEU A 300 -3.87 0.80 2.49
N VAL A 301 -3.31 0.16 3.52
CA VAL A 301 -2.10 0.66 4.19
C VAL A 301 -0.91 0.69 3.23
N THR A 302 -0.73 -0.35 2.42
CA THR A 302 0.34 -0.38 1.40
C THR A 302 0.17 0.73 0.37
N CYS A 303 -1.07 1.05 -0.04
CA CYS A 303 -1.36 2.18 -0.93
C CYS A 303 -1.00 3.54 -0.29
N ALA A 304 -1.33 3.74 0.99
CA ALA A 304 -0.93 4.93 1.75
C ALA A 304 0.61 5.10 1.74
N LEU A 305 1.31 4.04 2.09
CA LEU A 305 2.78 4.03 2.12
C LEU A 305 3.40 4.19 0.72
N THR A 306 2.74 3.66 -0.32
CA THR A 306 3.14 3.85 -1.71
C THR A 306 3.05 5.32 -2.12
N ASN A 307 1.99 6.01 -1.74
CA ASN A 307 1.81 7.42 -2.02
C ASN A 307 2.92 8.26 -1.36
N LEU A 308 3.20 8.04 -0.09
CA LEU A 308 4.31 8.70 0.61
C LEU A 308 5.66 8.41 -0.07
N PHE A 309 5.92 7.14 -0.42
CA PHE A 309 7.15 6.73 -1.10
C PHE A 309 7.35 7.44 -2.45
N LEU A 310 6.29 7.52 -3.27
CA LEU A 310 6.35 8.14 -4.60
C LEU A 310 6.71 9.63 -4.56
N VAL A 311 6.23 10.34 -3.54
CA VAL A 311 6.42 11.80 -3.43
C VAL A 311 7.43 12.21 -2.37
N ARG A 312 8.07 11.27 -1.66
CA ARG A 312 8.94 11.54 -0.51
C ARG A 312 10.00 12.61 -0.78
N ARG A 313 10.69 12.53 -1.93
CA ARG A 313 11.73 13.51 -2.30
C ARG A 313 11.19 14.94 -2.48
N ARG A 314 9.91 15.07 -2.83
CA ARG A 314 9.24 16.38 -2.95
C ARG A 314 8.83 16.94 -1.59
N LEU A 315 8.62 16.06 -0.61
CA LEU A 315 8.18 16.42 0.74
C LEU A 315 9.33 16.68 1.70
N LEU A 316 10.51 16.16 1.38
CA LEU A 316 11.71 16.43 2.16
C LEU A 316 12.07 17.93 2.05
N PRO A 317 12.56 18.54 3.13
CA PRO A 317 13.10 19.90 3.08
C PRO A 317 14.17 19.93 1.98
N THR A 318 14.07 20.89 1.07
CA THR A 318 15.17 21.18 0.15
C THR A 318 16.36 21.55 1.02
N GLY A 319 17.38 20.70 1.03
CA GLY A 319 18.62 20.98 1.73
C GLY A 319 19.14 22.35 1.28
N GLY A 320 19.25 23.25 2.23
CA GLY A 320 19.91 24.54 2.05
C GLY A 320 21.41 24.34 1.78
#